data_998440194ded05012fcf4cdedf633a84
#
_entry.id   998440194ded05012fcf4cdedf633a84
#
_cell.length_a   1.000
_cell.length_b   1.000
_cell.length_c   1.000
_cell.angle_alpha   90.00
_cell.angle_beta   90.00
_cell.angle_gamma   90.00
#
_symmetry.space_group_name_H-M   'P 1'
#
loop_
_entity.id
_entity.type
_entity.pdbx_description
1 polymer ?
#
loop_
_entity_poly.entity_id
_entity_poly.type
_entity_poly.pdbx_seq_one_letter_code
_entity_poly.pdbx_strand_id
1 'polypeptide(L)'
;YRFELAFNDFFDRMEFKEVDETDPNEKKIIFNKNGKNIPVDSLSTGEKQIVFRGTQLLRNMNSLKDGVVLVDEPELSMHPRWQEKILDYYRKLFIKDNIQLAQMVFATHSEYLIKSALQNLQNALIIVLKEKDNIIVPVRITAPSVLPTITSAETNYLAFNIVSIDYHIQLYGYLQAKEQKHGIKECDNYIKDHRLYDANKYG
;
A
#
# COMPACT_ATOMS: atom_id res chain seq x y z
N TYR A 1 2.52 15.70 18.76
CA TYR A 1 3.76 14.90 18.60
C TYR A 1 3.60 13.71 17.63
N ARG A 2 2.67 12.73 17.85
CA ARG A 2 2.53 11.57 16.93
C ARG A 2 1.97 11.95 15.55
N PHE A 3 0.96 12.82 15.53
CA PHE A 3 0.44 13.37 14.29
C PHE A 3 1.54 14.09 13.51
N GLU A 4 2.25 14.95 14.18
CA GLU A 4 3.36 15.71 13.63
C GLU A 4 4.43 14.78 13.02
N LEU A 5 4.88 13.76 13.77
CA LEU A 5 5.86 12.80 13.28
C LEU A 5 5.34 12.02 12.06
N ALA A 6 4.14 11.47 12.13
CA ALA A 6 3.56 10.68 11.03
C ALA A 6 3.28 11.56 9.81
N PHE A 7 2.80 12.79 10.05
CA PHE A 7 2.47 13.74 9.00
C PHE A 7 3.71 14.27 8.29
N ASN A 8 4.72 14.72 9.04
CA ASN A 8 5.95 15.28 8.47
C ASN A 8 6.79 14.23 7.72
N ASP A 9 6.69 12.96 8.11
CA ASP A 9 7.32 11.87 7.37
C ASP A 9 6.53 11.47 6.10
N PHE A 10 5.23 11.70 6.11
CA PHE A 10 4.39 11.39 4.95
C PHE A 10 4.57 12.38 3.81
N PHE A 11 4.67 13.68 4.10
CA PHE A 11 4.78 14.76 3.13
C PHE A 11 6.21 15.27 2.96
N ASP A 12 6.72 15.28 1.74
CA ASP A 12 8.09 15.73 1.45
C ASP A 12 8.24 17.27 1.48
N ARG A 13 7.15 18.02 1.34
CA ARG A 13 7.16 19.48 1.15
C ARG A 13 6.13 20.23 2.01
N MET A 14 5.59 19.58 2.99
CA MET A 14 4.59 20.14 3.88
C MET A 14 4.78 19.59 5.27
N GLU A 15 4.80 20.48 6.25
CA GLU A 15 4.98 20.16 7.65
C GLU A 15 3.86 20.78 8.49
N PHE A 16 3.43 20.06 9.51
CA PHE A 16 2.57 20.63 10.54
C PHE A 16 3.36 21.69 11.30
N LYS A 17 2.80 22.90 11.47
CA LYS A 17 3.46 23.98 12.19
C LYS A 17 2.87 24.17 13.58
N GLU A 18 1.60 24.54 13.65
CA GLU A 18 0.94 24.90 14.89
C GLU A 18 -0.59 24.90 14.78
N VAL A 19 -1.24 24.97 15.91
CA VAL A 19 -2.66 25.36 15.98
C VAL A 19 -2.71 26.83 16.35
N ASP A 20 -3.20 27.66 15.44
CA ASP A 20 -3.42 29.08 15.70
C ASP A 20 -4.69 29.26 16.53
N GLU A 21 -4.52 29.78 17.74
CA GLU A 21 -5.56 30.06 18.73
C GLU A 21 -5.70 31.57 18.98
N THR A 22 -5.24 32.40 18.05
CA THR A 22 -5.33 33.90 18.21
C THR A 22 -6.76 34.39 18.20
N ASP A 23 -7.66 33.71 17.50
CA ASP A 23 -9.11 33.98 17.58
C ASP A 23 -9.76 33.03 18.60
N PRO A 24 -10.37 33.57 19.70
CA PRO A 24 -11.04 32.72 20.70
C PRO A 24 -12.17 31.87 20.16
N ASN A 25 -12.76 32.25 19.02
CA ASN A 25 -13.90 31.58 18.42
C ASN A 25 -13.50 30.58 17.33
N GLU A 26 -12.26 30.65 16.84
CA GLU A 26 -11.82 29.80 15.71
C GLU A 26 -10.37 29.32 15.89
N LYS A 27 -10.19 28.01 15.99
CA LYS A 27 -8.87 27.39 15.99
C LYS A 27 -8.50 26.97 14.59
N LYS A 28 -7.35 27.44 14.07
CA LYS A 28 -6.87 27.13 12.72
C LYS A 28 -5.63 26.25 12.80
N ILE A 29 -5.65 25.14 12.06
CA ILE A 29 -4.45 24.32 11.89
C ILE A 29 -3.61 24.94 10.76
N ILE A 30 -2.37 25.28 11.06
CA ILE A 30 -1.42 25.90 10.15
C ILE A 30 -0.36 24.89 9.73
N PHE A 31 -0.11 24.84 8.44
CA PHE A 31 0.96 24.06 7.84
C PHE A 31 1.98 24.96 7.16
N ASN A 32 3.24 24.55 7.18
CA ASN A 32 4.25 25.14 6.30
C ASN A 32 4.32 24.31 5.02
N LYS A 33 4.03 24.91 3.88
CA LYS A 33 4.11 24.27 2.57
C LYS A 33 5.01 25.06 1.66
N ASN A 34 6.15 24.48 1.25
CA ASN A 34 7.17 25.17 0.45
C ASN A 34 7.61 26.52 1.04
N GLY A 35 7.81 26.59 2.35
CA GLY A 35 8.23 27.81 3.04
C GLY A 35 7.13 28.84 3.32
N LYS A 36 5.87 28.55 2.96
CA LYS A 36 4.71 29.44 3.22
C LYS A 36 3.76 28.81 4.22
N ASN A 37 3.32 29.60 5.19
CA ASN A 37 2.28 29.17 6.13
C ASN A 37 0.91 29.24 5.46
N ILE A 38 0.19 28.13 5.51
CA ILE A 38 -1.16 28.02 4.93
C ILE A 38 -2.10 27.34 5.92
N PRO A 39 -3.37 27.78 5.98
CA PRO A 39 -4.38 27.09 6.79
C PRO A 39 -4.83 25.78 6.11
N VAL A 40 -5.43 24.89 6.90
CA VAL A 40 -5.95 23.58 6.42
C VAL A 40 -6.90 23.72 5.23
N ASP A 41 -7.66 24.82 5.16
CA ASP A 41 -8.62 25.06 4.08
C ASP A 41 -7.96 25.26 2.71
N SER A 42 -6.71 25.68 2.69
CA SER A 42 -5.92 25.86 1.47
C SER A 42 -5.27 24.57 0.97
N LEU A 43 -5.43 23.45 1.67
CA LEU A 43 -4.92 22.14 1.25
C LEU A 43 -5.76 21.56 0.11
N SER A 44 -5.11 20.75 -0.75
CA SER A 44 -5.82 19.94 -1.74
C SER A 44 -6.70 18.87 -1.09
N THR A 45 -7.64 18.30 -1.85
CA THR A 45 -8.56 17.27 -1.34
C THR A 45 -7.80 16.07 -0.73
N GLY A 46 -6.75 15.57 -1.40
CA GLY A 46 -5.96 14.46 -0.86
C GLY A 46 -5.19 14.83 0.41
N GLU A 47 -4.59 16.02 0.46
CA GLU A 47 -3.92 16.52 1.67
C GLU A 47 -4.90 16.66 2.85
N LYS A 48 -6.09 17.23 2.59
CA LYS A 48 -7.15 17.32 3.59
C LYS A 48 -7.57 15.97 4.14
N GLN A 49 -7.70 14.97 3.28
CA GLN A 49 -8.06 13.62 3.72
C GLN A 49 -7.05 13.03 4.69
N ILE A 50 -5.74 13.18 4.42
CA ILE A 50 -4.69 12.72 5.34
C ILE A 50 -4.80 13.42 6.69
N VAL A 51 -4.96 14.75 6.67
CA VAL A 51 -5.11 15.55 7.90
C VAL A 51 -6.33 15.12 8.69
N PHE A 52 -7.51 15.11 8.06
CA PHE A 52 -8.78 14.83 8.76
C PHE A 52 -8.86 13.38 9.27
N ARG A 53 -8.48 12.41 8.46
CA ARG A 53 -8.48 11.00 8.89
C ARG A 53 -7.49 10.79 10.04
N GLY A 54 -6.27 11.35 9.93
CA GLY A 54 -5.27 11.24 10.99
C GLY A 54 -5.70 11.89 12.29
N THR A 55 -6.23 13.11 12.25
CA THR A 55 -6.73 13.82 13.44
C THR A 55 -7.93 13.13 14.07
N GLN A 56 -8.87 12.62 13.27
CA GLN A 56 -10.05 11.89 13.77
C GLN A 56 -9.65 10.60 14.49
N LEU A 57 -8.70 9.85 13.93
CA LEU A 57 -8.20 8.63 14.56
C LEU A 57 -7.48 8.94 15.87
N LEU A 58 -6.63 9.97 15.89
CA LEU A 58 -5.94 10.38 17.10
C LEU A 58 -6.85 10.90 18.20
N ARG A 59 -7.93 11.61 17.84
CA ARG A 59 -8.94 12.07 18.79
C ARG A 59 -9.58 10.91 19.56
N ASN A 60 -9.76 9.78 18.89
CA ASN A 60 -10.38 8.59 19.45
C ASN A 60 -9.37 7.57 20.01
N MET A 61 -8.09 7.92 20.06
CA MET A 61 -7.00 6.97 20.36
C MET A 61 -7.13 6.27 21.70
N ASN A 62 -7.63 6.94 22.74
CA ASN A 62 -7.81 6.32 24.06
C ASN A 62 -8.82 5.17 24.02
N SER A 63 -9.81 5.25 23.13
CA SER A 63 -10.82 4.21 22.91
C SER A 63 -10.33 3.10 21.98
N LEU A 64 -9.24 3.35 21.24
CA LEU A 64 -8.71 2.43 20.23
C LEU A 64 -7.52 1.60 20.71
N LYS A 65 -7.09 1.79 21.96
CA LYS A 65 -6.05 0.94 22.53
C LYS A 65 -6.59 -0.50 22.62
N ASP A 66 -5.80 -1.43 22.06
CA ASP A 66 -6.14 -2.85 21.94
C ASP A 66 -7.40 -3.12 21.07
N GLY A 67 -7.83 -2.12 20.31
CA GLY A 67 -8.98 -2.18 19.42
C GLY A 67 -8.59 -2.50 17.96
N VAL A 68 -9.64 -2.54 17.11
CA VAL A 68 -9.50 -2.72 15.66
C VAL A 68 -9.94 -1.45 14.95
N VAL A 69 -9.11 -0.96 14.05
CA VAL A 69 -9.39 0.18 13.17
C VAL A 69 -9.68 -0.34 11.77
N LEU A 70 -10.87 -0.06 11.27
CA LEU A 70 -11.28 -0.41 9.91
C LEU A 70 -11.16 0.83 9.03
N VAL A 71 -10.44 0.72 7.93
CA VAL A 71 -10.23 1.80 6.96
C VAL A 71 -10.60 1.30 5.58
N ASP A 72 -11.64 1.89 5.02
CA ASP A 72 -12.10 1.59 3.67
C ASP A 72 -11.52 2.62 2.69
N GLU A 73 -10.94 2.12 1.61
CA GLU A 73 -10.30 2.88 0.53
C GLU A 73 -9.47 4.08 1.03
N PRO A 74 -8.39 3.82 1.83
CA PRO A 74 -7.57 4.91 2.35
C PRO A 74 -6.91 5.75 1.27
N GLU A 75 -6.72 5.18 0.09
CA GLU A 75 -6.07 5.77 -1.07
C GLU A 75 -6.94 6.72 -1.89
N LEU A 76 -8.23 6.80 -1.61
CA LEU A 76 -9.16 7.58 -2.42
C LEU A 76 -8.72 9.04 -2.56
N SER A 77 -8.67 9.54 -3.81
CA SER A 77 -8.22 10.90 -4.16
C SER A 77 -6.74 11.19 -3.85
N MET A 78 -5.90 10.16 -3.68
CA MET A 78 -4.48 10.32 -3.40
C MET A 78 -3.61 10.10 -4.64
N HIS A 79 -2.53 10.86 -4.71
CA HIS A 79 -1.48 10.63 -5.70
C HIS A 79 -0.82 9.24 -5.45
N PRO A 80 -0.43 8.46 -6.51
CA PRO A 80 0.18 7.13 -6.37
C PRO A 80 1.33 7.06 -5.35
N ARG A 81 2.23 8.03 -5.33
CA ARG A 81 3.32 8.10 -4.34
C ARG A 81 2.86 8.15 -2.89
N TRP A 82 1.69 8.74 -2.64
CA TRP A 82 1.10 8.77 -1.30
C TRP A 82 0.43 7.44 -0.96
N GLN A 83 -0.14 6.78 -1.95
CA GLN A 83 -0.72 5.45 -1.77
C GLN A 83 0.32 4.43 -1.30
N GLU A 84 1.57 4.51 -1.78
CA GLU A 84 2.68 3.66 -1.30
C GLU A 84 3.05 3.93 0.17
N LYS A 85 2.88 5.17 0.64
CA LYS A 85 3.24 5.58 2.01
C LYS A 85 2.11 5.45 3.04
N ILE A 86 0.86 5.28 2.60
CA ILE A 86 -0.31 5.44 3.46
C ILE A 86 -0.38 4.40 4.59
N LEU A 87 0.02 3.15 4.35
CA LEU A 87 0.06 2.11 5.38
C LEU A 87 1.03 2.48 6.50
N ASP A 88 2.21 2.99 6.15
CA ASP A 88 3.21 3.39 7.12
C ASP A 88 2.76 4.64 7.92
N TYR A 89 2.07 5.57 7.26
CA TYR A 89 1.44 6.71 7.92
C TYR A 89 0.46 6.27 9.00
N TYR A 90 -0.49 5.40 8.67
CA TYR A 90 -1.45 4.90 9.65
C TYR A 90 -0.77 4.10 10.76
N ARG A 91 0.20 3.27 10.42
CA ARG A 91 0.98 2.52 11.41
C ARG A 91 1.65 3.46 12.43
N LYS A 92 2.32 4.52 11.97
CA LYS A 92 3.00 5.51 12.82
C LYS A 92 2.05 6.26 13.74
N LEU A 93 0.81 6.51 13.34
CA LEU A 93 -0.20 7.11 14.23
C LEU A 93 -0.47 6.23 15.47
N PHE A 94 -0.41 4.91 15.33
CA PHE A 94 -0.77 3.95 16.38
C PHE A 94 0.43 3.26 17.05
N ILE A 95 1.66 3.74 16.81
CA ILE A 95 2.84 3.27 17.53
C ILE A 95 3.13 4.20 18.73
N LYS A 96 3.35 3.59 19.89
CA LYS A 96 3.88 4.26 21.08
C LYS A 96 4.95 3.37 21.69
N ASP A 97 6.13 3.94 21.95
CA ASP A 97 7.25 3.23 22.57
C ASP A 97 7.57 1.89 21.85
N ASN A 98 7.52 1.93 20.51
CA ASN A 98 7.67 0.77 19.60
C ASN A 98 6.58 -0.32 19.72
N ILE A 99 5.49 -0.04 20.42
CA ILE A 99 4.36 -0.96 20.55
C ILE A 99 3.21 -0.48 19.68
N GLN A 100 2.68 -1.39 18.84
CA GLN A 100 1.46 -1.14 18.07
C GLN A 100 0.24 -1.14 19.00
N LEU A 101 -0.52 -0.04 19.03
CA LEU A 101 -1.63 0.16 19.96
C LEU A 101 -2.96 -0.42 19.47
N ALA A 102 -3.12 -0.61 18.17
CA ALA A 102 -4.37 -1.10 17.58
C ALA A 102 -4.06 -2.00 16.37
N GLN A 103 -4.91 -2.97 16.13
CA GLN A 103 -4.91 -3.71 14.86
C GLN A 103 -5.59 -2.87 13.79
N MET A 104 -5.04 -2.85 12.57
CA MET A 104 -5.64 -2.14 11.45
C MET A 104 -6.04 -3.10 10.35
N VAL A 105 -7.23 -2.90 9.80
CA VAL A 105 -7.75 -3.64 8.64
C VAL A 105 -8.07 -2.63 7.55
N PHE A 106 -7.49 -2.82 6.38
CA PHE A 106 -7.68 -1.96 5.22
C PHE A 106 -8.42 -2.74 4.13
N ALA A 107 -9.50 -2.17 3.61
CA ALA A 107 -10.07 -2.60 2.34
C ALA A 107 -9.57 -1.66 1.25
N THR A 108 -9.05 -2.21 0.14
CA THR A 108 -8.41 -1.41 -0.90
C THR A 108 -8.45 -2.09 -2.26
N HIS A 109 -8.49 -1.27 -3.31
CA HIS A 109 -8.27 -1.67 -4.70
C HIS A 109 -6.96 -1.11 -5.28
N SER A 110 -6.10 -0.48 -4.45
CA SER A 110 -4.85 0.13 -4.89
C SER A 110 -3.72 -0.90 -5.01
N GLU A 111 -3.17 -1.05 -6.21
CA GLU A 111 -1.94 -1.84 -6.43
C GLU A 111 -0.75 -1.31 -5.64
N TYR A 112 -0.65 0.02 -5.45
CA TYR A 112 0.45 0.67 -4.73
C TYR A 112 0.43 0.32 -3.24
N LEU A 113 -0.76 0.32 -2.66
CA LEU A 113 -0.96 -0.02 -1.26
C LEU A 113 -0.68 -1.51 -1.02
N ILE A 114 -1.18 -2.39 -1.90
CA ILE A 114 -0.93 -3.83 -1.82
C ILE A 114 0.55 -4.13 -2.03
N LYS A 115 1.22 -3.48 -2.98
CA LYS A 115 2.67 -3.62 -3.20
C LYS A 115 3.46 -3.24 -1.94
N SER A 116 3.11 -2.12 -1.30
CA SER A 116 3.73 -1.72 -0.02
C SER A 116 3.52 -2.76 1.07
N ALA A 117 2.32 -3.37 1.17
CA ALA A 117 2.04 -4.45 2.11
C ALA A 117 2.81 -5.74 1.79
N LEU A 118 2.95 -6.10 0.50
CA LEU A 118 3.73 -7.26 0.05
C LEU A 118 5.21 -7.15 0.40
N GLN A 119 5.76 -5.92 0.35
CA GLN A 119 7.14 -5.66 0.77
C GLN A 119 7.35 -5.81 2.28
N ASN A 120 6.27 -5.90 3.07
CA ASN A 120 6.31 -5.90 4.53
C ASN A 120 5.43 -7.00 5.14
N LEU A 121 5.41 -8.19 4.55
CA LEU A 121 4.56 -9.33 4.97
C LEU A 121 4.79 -9.80 6.40
N GLN A 122 5.93 -9.51 6.99
CA GLN A 122 6.17 -9.80 8.41
C GLN A 122 5.24 -8.99 9.35
N ASN A 123 4.73 -7.84 8.88
CA ASN A 123 3.85 -6.95 9.64
C ASN A 123 2.46 -6.81 9.00
N ALA A 124 2.22 -7.43 7.86
CA ALA A 124 0.99 -7.33 7.11
C ALA A 124 0.45 -8.71 6.70
N LEU A 125 -0.84 -8.91 6.85
CA LEU A 125 -1.57 -10.04 6.31
C LEU A 125 -2.40 -9.55 5.13
N ILE A 126 -2.20 -10.14 3.96
CA ILE A 126 -2.96 -9.82 2.75
C ILE A 126 -3.94 -10.94 2.46
N ILE A 127 -5.21 -10.56 2.38
CA ILE A 127 -6.31 -11.46 2.02
C ILE A 127 -6.97 -10.93 0.76
N VAL A 128 -6.96 -11.73 -0.30
CA VAL A 128 -7.65 -11.44 -1.55
C VAL A 128 -9.02 -12.13 -1.53
N LEU A 129 -10.07 -11.39 -1.77
CA LEU A 129 -11.42 -11.93 -1.91
C LEU A 129 -11.63 -12.33 -3.38
N LYS A 130 -11.78 -13.62 -3.64
CA LYS A 130 -11.99 -14.16 -5.00
C LYS A 130 -13.39 -14.73 -5.11
N GLU A 131 -14.05 -14.44 -6.21
CA GLU A 131 -15.31 -15.10 -6.56
C GLU A 131 -15.00 -16.47 -7.20
N LYS A 132 -15.62 -17.50 -6.65
CA LYS A 132 -15.61 -18.87 -7.19
C LYS A 132 -16.98 -19.47 -7.04
N ASP A 133 -17.59 -19.88 -8.15
CA ASP A 133 -18.94 -20.51 -8.16
C ASP A 133 -20.01 -19.66 -7.45
N ASN A 134 -19.99 -18.33 -7.67
CA ASN A 134 -20.84 -17.32 -7.02
C ASN A 134 -20.68 -17.22 -5.49
N ILE A 135 -19.58 -17.72 -4.96
CA ILE A 135 -19.23 -17.61 -3.55
C ILE A 135 -17.93 -16.82 -3.41
N ILE A 136 -17.88 -15.88 -2.46
CA ILE A 136 -16.66 -15.15 -2.15
C ILE A 136 -15.76 -16.01 -1.25
N VAL A 137 -14.57 -16.32 -1.74
CA VAL A 137 -13.59 -17.13 -1.00
C VAL A 137 -12.38 -16.26 -0.65
N PRO A 138 -12.00 -16.17 0.64
CA PRO A 138 -10.80 -15.47 1.06
C PRO A 138 -9.55 -16.30 0.72
N VAL A 139 -8.58 -15.71 0.06
CA VAL A 139 -7.28 -16.31 -0.27
C VAL A 139 -6.17 -15.51 0.37
N ARG A 140 -5.42 -16.14 1.26
CA ARG A 140 -4.26 -15.51 1.90
C ARG A 140 -3.06 -15.56 0.96
N ILE A 141 -2.39 -14.42 0.78
CA ILE A 141 -1.09 -14.37 0.12
C ILE A 141 -0.02 -14.71 1.16
N THR A 142 0.68 -15.84 0.94
CA THR A 142 1.70 -16.36 1.86
C THR A 142 3.13 -16.17 1.36
N ALA A 143 3.29 -16.02 0.04
CA ALA A 143 4.59 -15.81 -0.59
C ALA A 143 4.68 -14.39 -1.13
N PRO A 144 5.78 -13.68 -0.87
CA PRO A 144 5.90 -12.29 -1.30
C PRO A 144 6.03 -12.16 -2.82
N SER A 145 6.77 -13.05 -3.46
CA SER A 145 7.10 -12.94 -4.88
C SER A 145 7.75 -14.22 -5.42
N VAL A 146 7.56 -14.50 -6.71
CA VAL A 146 8.38 -15.46 -7.48
C VAL A 146 9.65 -14.76 -7.97
N LEU A 147 9.54 -13.48 -8.28
CA LEU A 147 10.64 -12.62 -8.73
C LEU A 147 11.55 -12.20 -7.56
N PRO A 148 12.80 -11.81 -7.82
CA PRO A 148 13.72 -11.32 -6.78
C PRO A 148 13.20 -10.08 -6.05
N THR A 149 12.39 -9.29 -6.73
CA THR A 149 11.75 -8.08 -6.18
C THR A 149 10.29 -8.02 -6.59
N ILE A 150 9.44 -7.51 -5.69
CA ILE A 150 8.01 -7.34 -5.97
C ILE A 150 7.82 -6.21 -6.97
N THR A 151 7.18 -6.53 -8.10
CA THR A 151 6.85 -5.56 -9.15
C THR A 151 5.36 -5.23 -9.14
N SER A 152 4.97 -4.11 -9.76
CA SER A 152 3.55 -3.77 -9.95
C SER A 152 2.82 -4.82 -10.79
N ALA A 153 3.48 -5.37 -11.81
CA ALA A 153 2.90 -6.41 -12.65
C ALA A 153 2.60 -7.70 -11.86
N GLU A 154 3.52 -8.13 -11.00
CA GLU A 154 3.29 -9.27 -10.10
C GLU A 154 2.22 -8.97 -9.04
N THR A 155 2.22 -7.76 -8.48
CA THR A 155 1.18 -7.33 -7.52
C THR A 155 -0.21 -7.42 -8.16
N ASN A 156 -0.36 -6.94 -9.39
CA ASN A 156 -1.64 -7.01 -10.13
C ASN A 156 -2.07 -8.45 -10.40
N TYR A 157 -1.12 -9.35 -10.67
CA TYR A 157 -1.43 -10.77 -10.80
C TYR A 157 -1.88 -11.40 -9.48
N LEU A 158 -1.14 -11.18 -8.39
CA LEU A 158 -1.43 -11.78 -7.09
C LEU A 158 -2.76 -11.29 -6.49
N ALA A 159 -2.99 -9.98 -6.55
CA ALA A 159 -4.14 -9.36 -5.92
C ALA A 159 -5.41 -9.40 -6.79
N PHE A 160 -5.27 -9.13 -8.07
CA PHE A 160 -6.41 -8.92 -8.98
C PHE A 160 -6.54 -9.98 -10.07
N ASN A 161 -5.62 -10.96 -10.12
CA ASN A 161 -5.54 -11.97 -11.17
C ASN A 161 -5.41 -11.38 -12.58
N ILE A 162 -4.77 -10.21 -12.69
CA ILE A 162 -4.51 -9.54 -13.97
C ILE A 162 -3.19 -10.04 -14.53
N VAL A 163 -3.26 -10.80 -15.63
CA VAL A 163 -2.09 -11.24 -16.38
C VAL A 163 -1.70 -10.14 -17.36
N SER A 164 -0.47 -9.63 -17.25
CA SER A 164 0.06 -8.61 -18.15
C SER A 164 1.25 -9.14 -18.96
N ILE A 165 1.50 -8.53 -20.12
CA ILE A 165 2.69 -8.79 -20.93
C ILE A 165 3.95 -8.51 -20.13
N ASP A 166 3.96 -7.43 -19.33
CA ASP A 166 5.10 -7.07 -18.50
C ASP A 166 5.41 -8.16 -17.47
N TYR A 167 4.40 -8.75 -16.83
CA TYR A 167 4.61 -9.86 -15.90
C TYR A 167 5.16 -11.09 -16.61
N HIS A 168 4.64 -11.39 -17.80
CA HIS A 168 5.16 -12.48 -18.64
C HIS A 168 6.64 -12.27 -18.98
N ILE A 169 7.02 -11.09 -19.44
CA ILE A 169 8.41 -10.74 -19.77
C ILE A 169 9.32 -10.88 -18.53
N GLN A 170 8.87 -10.40 -17.38
CA GLN A 170 9.62 -10.50 -16.13
C GLN A 170 9.83 -11.96 -15.69
N LEU A 171 8.77 -12.77 -15.74
CA LEU A 171 8.87 -14.21 -15.42
C LEU A 171 9.79 -14.96 -16.41
N TYR A 172 9.67 -14.66 -17.69
CA TYR A 172 10.51 -15.28 -18.73
C TYR A 172 11.98 -14.92 -18.52
N GLY A 173 12.31 -13.63 -18.32
CA GLY A 173 13.66 -13.18 -18.05
C GLY A 173 14.24 -13.76 -16.76
N TYR A 174 13.42 -13.88 -15.71
CA TYR A 174 13.82 -14.53 -14.46
C TYR A 174 14.11 -16.02 -14.67
N LEU A 175 13.26 -16.73 -15.42
CA LEU A 175 13.45 -18.13 -15.76
C LEU A 175 14.75 -18.34 -16.55
N GLN A 176 15.02 -17.51 -17.57
CA GLN A 176 16.26 -17.56 -18.34
C GLN A 176 17.50 -17.41 -17.44
N ALA A 177 17.48 -16.44 -16.53
CA ALA A 177 18.59 -16.21 -15.62
C ALA A 177 18.78 -17.37 -14.63
N LYS A 178 17.68 -17.86 -14.04
CA LYS A 178 17.69 -18.94 -13.05
C LYS A 178 18.17 -20.27 -13.62
N GLU A 179 17.68 -20.62 -14.81
CA GLU A 179 17.99 -21.88 -15.48
C GLU A 179 19.19 -21.76 -16.42
N GLN A 180 19.88 -20.60 -16.44
CA GLN A 180 21.04 -20.31 -17.29
C GLN A 180 20.76 -20.53 -18.78
N LYS A 181 19.53 -20.23 -19.22
CA LYS A 181 19.09 -20.37 -20.62
C LYS A 181 19.21 -19.03 -21.33
N HIS A 182 20.37 -18.71 -21.93
CA HIS A 182 20.67 -17.38 -22.46
C HIS A 182 20.00 -17.06 -23.81
N GLY A 183 19.62 -18.09 -24.57
CA GLY A 183 18.96 -17.94 -25.87
C GLY A 183 17.44 -18.13 -25.79
N ILE A 184 16.69 -17.36 -26.59
CA ILE A 184 15.22 -17.48 -26.67
C ILE A 184 14.82 -18.93 -27.00
N LYS A 185 15.41 -19.51 -28.05
CA LYS A 185 15.14 -20.90 -28.47
C LYS A 185 15.46 -21.93 -27.39
N GLU A 186 16.52 -21.70 -26.64
CA GLU A 186 16.95 -22.56 -25.56
C GLU A 186 15.95 -22.54 -24.39
N CYS A 187 15.48 -21.33 -24.01
CA CYS A 187 14.48 -21.14 -22.99
C CYS A 187 13.12 -21.73 -23.43
N ASP A 188 12.70 -21.49 -24.67
CA ASP A 188 11.45 -22.02 -25.21
C ASP A 188 11.47 -23.57 -25.23
N ASN A 189 12.57 -24.18 -25.62
CA ASN A 189 12.71 -25.65 -25.57
C ASN A 189 12.62 -26.16 -24.12
N TYR A 190 13.31 -25.49 -23.18
CA TYR A 190 13.23 -25.81 -21.76
C TYR A 190 11.79 -25.76 -21.23
N ILE A 191 11.01 -24.75 -21.61
CA ILE A 191 9.59 -24.60 -21.24
C ILE A 191 8.76 -25.75 -21.86
N LYS A 192 8.97 -26.04 -23.16
CA LYS A 192 8.23 -27.10 -23.89
C LYS A 192 8.51 -28.49 -23.35
N ASP A 193 9.72 -28.74 -22.90
CA ASP A 193 10.12 -30.02 -22.32
C ASP A 193 9.66 -30.20 -20.86
N HIS A 194 9.14 -29.13 -20.26
CA HIS A 194 8.70 -29.18 -18.87
C HIS A 194 7.39 -29.94 -18.73
N ARG A 195 7.28 -30.82 -17.73
CA ARG A 195 6.13 -31.70 -17.46
C ARG A 195 4.76 -31.00 -17.35
N LEU A 196 4.76 -29.69 -17.05
CA LEU A 196 3.53 -28.86 -16.93
C LEU A 196 3.14 -28.22 -18.25
N TYR A 197 3.98 -28.33 -19.30
CA TYR A 197 3.65 -27.77 -20.61
C TYR A 197 2.58 -28.61 -21.29
N ASP A 198 1.54 -27.93 -21.79
CA ASP A 198 0.46 -28.53 -22.56
C ASP A 198 0.34 -27.82 -23.91
N ALA A 199 0.81 -28.50 -24.97
CA ALA A 199 0.80 -27.96 -26.33
C ALA A 199 -0.63 -27.61 -26.84
N ASN A 200 -1.67 -28.32 -26.37
CA ASN A 200 -3.05 -28.07 -26.78
C ASN A 200 -3.61 -26.81 -26.11
N LYS A 201 -3.03 -26.40 -25.01
CA LYS A 201 -3.46 -25.25 -24.21
C LYS A 201 -2.62 -24.01 -24.48
N TYR A 202 -1.33 -24.19 -24.83
CA TYR A 202 -0.35 -23.09 -24.90
C TYR A 202 0.42 -23.06 -26.22
N GLY A 203 0.07 -23.89 -27.17
CA GLY A 203 0.68 -23.97 -28.51
C GLY A 203 0.17 -22.96 -29.51
#